data_529ea687d0a2e1a3e2d9ee463b597f06
#
_entry.id   529ea687d0a2e1a3e2d9ee463b597f06
#
_cell.length_a   1.000
_cell.length_b   1.000
_cell.length_c   1.000
_cell.angle_alpha   90.00
_cell.angle_beta   90.00
_cell.angle_gamma   90.00
#
_symmetry.space_group_name_H-M   'P 1'
#
loop_
_entity.id
_entity.type
_entity.pdbx_description
1 polymer ?
#
loop_
_entity_poly.entity_id
_entity_poly.type
_entity_poly.pdbx_seq_one_letter_code
_entity_poly.pdbx_strand_id
1 'polypeptide(L)'
;MKRNLMFKVLLMLMVGCFLSIDAFAQQMTVKGLVKDTTGEPIIGANVVVKGTTNGTITDFDGNFQLNANKGDIIVISFIGYQSQ
;
A
#
# COMPACT_ATOMS: atom_id res chain seq x y z
N MET A 1 12.18 33.53 33.90
CA MET A 1 12.10 32.08 34.10
C MET A 1 10.83 31.47 33.54
N LYS A 2 9.69 32.13 33.71
CA LYS A 2 8.46 31.60 33.13
C LYS A 2 8.47 31.55 31.59
N ARG A 3 9.20 32.45 30.94
CA ARG A 3 9.33 32.45 29.47
C ARG A 3 10.03 31.22 28.94
N ASN A 4 11.06 30.74 29.63
CA ASN A 4 11.85 29.62 29.17
C ASN A 4 11.05 28.31 29.19
N LEU A 5 10.16 28.17 30.18
CA LEU A 5 9.33 26.99 30.30
C LEU A 5 8.30 26.93 29.16
N MET A 6 7.64 28.04 28.87
CA MET A 6 6.67 28.10 27.78
C MET A 6 7.32 27.88 26.43
N PHE A 7 8.52 28.39 26.21
CA PHE A 7 9.27 28.22 24.97
C PHE A 7 9.65 26.76 24.77
N LYS A 8 10.08 26.08 25.83
CA LYS A 8 10.44 24.64 25.74
C LYS A 8 9.22 23.78 25.44
N VAL A 9 8.09 24.08 26.05
CA VAL A 9 6.86 23.35 25.80
C VAL A 9 6.39 23.55 24.35
N LEU A 10 6.47 24.78 23.86
CA LEU A 10 6.09 25.11 22.50
C LEU A 10 7.00 24.39 21.50
N LEU A 11 8.30 24.34 21.77
CA LEU A 11 9.27 23.63 20.93
C LEU A 11 8.98 22.14 20.89
N MET A 12 8.66 21.53 22.00
CA MET A 12 8.29 20.11 22.07
C MET A 12 7.03 19.79 21.27
N LEU A 13 6.04 20.66 21.34
CA LEU A 13 4.81 20.50 20.56
C LEU A 13 5.07 20.56 19.06
N MET A 14 5.92 21.47 18.62
CA MET A 14 6.29 21.58 17.21
C MET A 14 7.02 20.34 16.71
N VAL A 15 7.95 19.82 17.48
CA VAL A 15 8.69 18.60 17.12
C VAL A 15 7.73 17.41 17.03
N GLY A 16 6.78 17.30 17.94
CA GLY A 16 5.77 16.25 17.92
C GLY A 16 4.90 16.30 16.66
N CYS A 17 4.54 17.49 16.20
CA CYS A 17 3.75 17.65 14.98
C CYS A 17 4.51 17.17 13.72
N PHE A 18 5.79 17.45 13.64
CA PHE A 18 6.60 17.01 12.50
C PHE A 18 6.72 15.49 12.41
N LEU A 19 6.80 14.80 13.53
CA LEU A 19 6.94 13.35 13.55
C LEU A 19 5.66 12.64 13.10
N SER A 20 4.50 13.24 13.31
CA SER A 20 3.23 12.60 12.93
C SER A 20 2.90 12.69 11.45
N ILE A 21 3.54 13.58 10.69
CA ILE A 21 3.28 13.75 9.25
C ILE A 21 3.90 12.62 8.43
N ASP A 22 5.01 12.06 8.87
CA ASP A 22 5.74 11.03 8.12
C ASP A 22 4.92 9.74 7.93
N ALA A 23 4.00 9.44 8.82
CA ALA A 23 3.22 8.21 8.77
C ALA A 23 2.28 8.13 7.56
N PHE A 24 1.82 9.25 7.03
CA PHE A 24 0.90 9.29 5.91
C PHE A 24 1.57 9.31 4.54
N ALA A 25 2.86 9.65 4.49
CA ALA A 25 3.56 9.83 3.22
C ALA A 25 3.98 8.51 2.57
N GLN A 26 3.89 7.39 3.27
CA GLN A 26 4.41 6.10 2.80
C GLN A 26 3.39 5.24 2.08
N GLN A 27 2.11 5.51 2.26
CA GLN A 27 1.06 4.73 1.61
C GLN A 27 0.78 5.26 0.22
N MET A 28 0.69 4.35 -0.74
CA MET A 28 0.42 4.71 -2.13
C MET A 28 -0.62 3.77 -2.74
N THR A 29 -1.28 4.23 -3.79
CA THR A 29 -2.19 3.40 -4.57
C THR A 29 -1.42 2.75 -5.71
N VAL A 30 -1.44 1.41 -5.73
CA VAL A 30 -0.82 0.62 -6.79
C VAL A 30 -1.91 0.17 -7.74
N LYS A 31 -1.72 0.46 -9.02
CA LYS A 31 -2.61 0.01 -10.10
C LYS A 31 -1.83 -0.89 -11.03
N GLY A 32 -2.43 -1.97 -11.45
CA GLY A 32 -1.76 -2.89 -12.35
C GLY A 32 -2.73 -3.67 -13.22
N LEU A 33 -2.15 -4.44 -14.13
CA LEU A 33 -2.87 -5.26 -15.08
C LEU A 33 -2.25 -6.65 -15.07
N VAL A 34 -3.10 -7.67 -14.90
CA VAL A 34 -2.65 -9.06 -14.88
C VAL A 34 -3.08 -9.71 -16.18
N LYS A 35 -2.10 -10.21 -16.94
CA LYS A 35 -2.33 -10.90 -18.20
C LYS A 35 -1.62 -12.26 -18.21
N ASP A 36 -2.13 -13.18 -18.99
CA ASP A 36 -1.45 -14.47 -19.22
C ASP A 36 -0.38 -14.33 -20.32
N THR A 37 0.27 -15.44 -20.65
CA THR A 37 1.34 -15.44 -21.66
C THR A 37 0.86 -15.14 -23.07
N THR A 38 -0.44 -15.26 -23.34
CA THR A 38 -1.01 -14.92 -24.63
C THR A 38 -1.52 -13.48 -24.71
N GLY A 39 -1.40 -12.73 -23.61
CA GLY A 39 -1.83 -11.34 -23.55
C GLY A 39 -3.28 -11.14 -23.14
N GLU A 40 -3.98 -12.21 -22.77
CA GLU A 40 -5.36 -12.11 -22.32
C GLU A 40 -5.43 -11.74 -20.83
N PRO A 41 -6.38 -10.88 -20.43
CA PRO A 41 -6.51 -10.50 -19.03
C PRO A 41 -6.95 -11.68 -18.17
N ILE A 42 -6.40 -11.76 -16.97
CA ILE A 42 -6.78 -12.77 -15.98
C ILE A 42 -7.81 -12.18 -15.03
N ILE A 43 -9.02 -12.72 -15.07
CA ILE A 43 -10.15 -12.28 -14.27
C ILE A 43 -10.15 -13.07 -12.97
N GLY A 44 -10.39 -12.39 -11.84
CA GLY A 44 -10.53 -13.06 -10.56
C GLY A 44 -9.21 -13.51 -9.93
N ALA A 45 -8.08 -13.00 -10.37
CA ALA A 45 -6.80 -13.28 -9.72
C ALA A 45 -6.70 -12.57 -8.37
N ASN A 46 -6.13 -13.24 -7.38
CA ASN A 46 -5.88 -12.66 -6.08
C ASN A 46 -4.61 -11.81 -6.11
N VAL A 47 -4.71 -10.58 -5.61
CA VAL A 47 -3.59 -9.66 -5.50
C VAL A 47 -3.48 -9.24 -4.05
N VAL A 48 -2.40 -9.62 -3.37
CA VAL A 48 -2.26 -9.43 -1.92
C VAL A 48 -0.89 -8.85 -1.61
N VAL A 49 -0.84 -7.93 -0.65
CA VAL A 49 0.43 -7.45 -0.11
C VAL A 49 1.00 -8.53 0.81
N LYS A 50 2.20 -9.01 0.50
CA LYS A 50 2.84 -10.11 1.22
C LYS A 50 2.94 -9.82 2.72
N GLY A 51 2.53 -10.79 3.52
CA GLY A 51 2.57 -10.70 4.97
C GLY A 51 1.39 -9.98 5.59
N THR A 52 0.36 -9.63 4.79
CA THR A 52 -0.83 -8.96 5.27
C THR A 52 -2.09 -9.61 4.71
N THR A 53 -3.25 -9.17 5.21
CA THR A 53 -4.55 -9.54 4.65
C THR A 53 -5.06 -8.51 3.66
N ASN A 54 -4.27 -7.48 3.37
CA ASN A 54 -4.65 -6.42 2.44
C ASN A 54 -4.53 -6.92 1.01
N GLY A 55 -5.67 -7.08 0.34
CA GLY A 55 -5.69 -7.61 -1.01
C GLY A 55 -6.93 -7.22 -1.77
N THR A 56 -6.92 -7.57 -3.06
CA THR A 56 -8.04 -7.34 -3.96
C THR A 56 -8.08 -8.43 -5.03
N ILE A 57 -9.05 -8.35 -5.92
CA ILE A 57 -9.25 -9.30 -7.00
C ILE A 57 -9.29 -8.52 -8.32
N THR A 58 -8.69 -9.07 -9.37
CA THR A 58 -8.72 -8.44 -10.69
C THR A 58 -10.15 -8.44 -11.27
N ASP A 59 -10.45 -7.39 -12.05
CA ASP A 59 -11.74 -7.23 -12.71
C ASP A 59 -11.76 -7.93 -14.08
N PHE A 60 -12.81 -7.67 -14.87
CA PHE A 60 -12.99 -8.30 -16.18
C PHE A 60 -11.89 -7.94 -17.18
N ASP A 61 -11.21 -6.85 -16.99
CA ASP A 61 -10.11 -6.42 -17.84
C ASP A 61 -8.74 -6.84 -17.29
N GLY A 62 -8.72 -7.53 -16.15
CA GLY A 62 -7.49 -7.93 -15.47
C GLY A 62 -6.85 -6.82 -14.66
N ASN A 63 -7.54 -5.71 -14.48
CA ASN A 63 -7.04 -4.56 -13.71
C ASN A 63 -7.24 -4.78 -12.22
N PHE A 64 -6.31 -4.24 -11.43
CA PHE A 64 -6.47 -4.18 -9.98
C PHE A 64 -5.98 -2.85 -9.44
N GLN A 65 -6.47 -2.52 -8.26
CA GLN A 65 -6.04 -1.34 -7.51
C GLN A 65 -5.92 -1.72 -6.04
N LEU A 66 -4.80 -1.37 -5.43
CA LEU A 66 -4.46 -1.80 -4.08
C LEU A 66 -3.61 -0.73 -3.40
N ASN A 67 -3.90 -0.46 -2.13
CA ASN A 67 -3.08 0.45 -1.33
C ASN A 67 -1.94 -0.33 -0.69
N ALA A 68 -0.72 0.16 -0.86
CA ALA A 68 0.46 -0.47 -0.31
C ALA A 68 1.48 0.58 0.12
N ASN A 69 2.44 0.16 0.94
CA ASN A 69 3.55 1.01 1.36
C ASN A 69 4.73 0.81 0.41
N LYS A 70 5.56 1.83 0.33
CA LYS A 70 6.78 1.75 -0.48
C LYS A 70 7.65 0.58 0.00
N GLY A 71 8.08 -0.27 -0.93
CA GLY A 71 8.90 -1.43 -0.61
C GLY A 71 8.11 -2.70 -0.35
N ASP A 72 6.78 -2.64 -0.30
CA ASP A 72 5.95 -3.82 -0.14
C ASP A 72 6.03 -4.73 -1.37
N ILE A 73 5.91 -6.03 -1.13
CA ILE A 73 5.87 -7.03 -2.19
C ILE A 73 4.43 -7.42 -2.44
N ILE A 74 4.02 -7.40 -3.70
CA ILE A 74 2.67 -7.78 -4.12
C ILE A 74 2.72 -9.18 -4.70
N VAL A 75 1.88 -10.07 -4.16
CA VAL A 75 1.78 -11.45 -4.62
C VAL A 75 0.50 -11.62 -5.41
N ILE A 76 0.63 -12.11 -6.63
CA ILE A 76 -0.50 -12.37 -7.52
C ILE A 76 -0.65 -13.89 -7.69
N SER A 77 -1.84 -14.40 -7.44
CA SER A 77 -2.12 -15.83 -7.59
C SER A 77 -3.46 -16.05 -8.26
N PHE A 78 -3.53 -17.13 -9.03
CA PHE A 78 -4.77 -17.51 -9.71
C PHE A 78 -4.88 -19.03 -9.75
N ILE A 79 -5.90 -19.56 -9.12
CA ILE A 79 -6.06 -20.99 -8.89
C ILE A 79 -6.22 -21.76 -10.22
N GLY A 80 -6.88 -21.17 -11.21
CA GLY A 80 -7.15 -21.82 -12.47
C GLY A 80 -5.92 -22.19 -13.29
N TYR A 81 -4.76 -21.56 -13.02
CA TYR A 81 -3.54 -21.84 -13.78
C TYR A 81 -2.64 -22.88 -13.16
N GLN A 82 -2.88 -23.25 -11.91
CA GLN A 82 -2.00 -24.19 -11.22
C GLN A 82 -2.14 -25.63 -11.69
N SER A 83 -3.28 -25.98 -12.19
CA SER A 83 -3.52 -27.34 -12.67
C SER A 83 -2.86 -27.64 -13.99
N GLN A 84 -2.33 -26.62 -14.60
CA GLN A 84 -1.59 -26.79 -15.85
C GLN A 84 -0.14 -27.18 -15.57
#